data_9b56ef0e50681b61a3a8d15f292e2e98
#
_entry.id   9b56ef0e50681b61a3a8d15f292e2e98
#
_cell.length_a   1.000
_cell.length_b   1.000
_cell.length_c   1.000
_cell.angle_alpha   90.00
_cell.angle_beta   90.00
_cell.angle_gamma   90.00
#
_symmetry.space_group_name_H-M   'P 1'
#
loop_
_entity.id
_entity.type
_entity.pdbx_description
1 polymer ?
#
loop_
_entity_poly.entity_id
_entity_poly.type
_entity_poly.pdbx_seq_one_letter_code
_entity_poly.pdbx_strand_id
1 'polypeptide(L)'
;MGTQVAMALWIALGSALGGVLRYWCSGLVARAFGETFPWGTIVVNVVGSLLIGLFATLSGPDGRLFVGTMARQFVMLGLLGGFTTFSSFSLQTLNLAQNGEWVQAATNIVGSVLLCLMGVWLGHALAVAINR
;
A
#
# COMPACT_ATOMS: atom_id res chain seq x y z
N MET A 1 19.33 22.43 -3.30
CA MET A 1 19.29 21.58 -4.52
C MET A 1 19.82 20.17 -4.27
N GLY A 2 21.01 20.00 -3.69
CA GLY A 2 21.57 18.67 -3.40
C GLY A 2 20.70 17.79 -2.51
N THR A 3 20.09 18.34 -1.45
CA THR A 3 19.21 17.58 -0.54
C THR A 3 17.92 17.13 -1.23
N GLN A 4 17.35 17.93 -2.11
CA GLN A 4 16.14 17.56 -2.85
C GLN A 4 16.42 16.44 -3.87
N VAL A 5 17.55 16.51 -4.55
CA VAL A 5 17.98 15.46 -5.49
C VAL A 5 18.24 14.16 -4.74
N ALA A 6 18.95 14.22 -3.61
CA ALA A 6 19.18 13.04 -2.78
C ALA A 6 17.85 12.41 -2.29
N MET A 7 16.91 13.24 -1.84
CA MET A 7 15.58 12.78 -1.44
C MET A 7 14.85 12.06 -2.60
N ALA A 8 14.86 12.67 -3.79
CA ALA A 8 14.24 12.09 -4.98
C ALA A 8 14.86 10.73 -5.35
N LEU A 9 16.18 10.60 -5.25
CA LEU A 9 16.88 9.33 -5.51
C LEU A 9 16.52 8.26 -4.49
N TRP A 10 16.42 8.60 -3.21
CA TRP A 10 15.97 7.67 -2.17
C TRP A 10 14.53 7.21 -2.38
N ILE A 11 13.63 8.13 -2.72
CA ILE A 11 12.24 7.82 -3.06
C ILE A 11 12.18 6.90 -4.29
N ALA A 12 12.97 7.22 -5.34
CA ALA A 12 13.03 6.40 -6.55
C ALA A 12 13.49 4.97 -6.26
N LEU A 13 14.51 4.80 -5.42
CA LEU A 13 14.99 3.49 -4.98
C LEU A 13 13.91 2.72 -4.20
N GLY A 14 13.28 3.37 -3.24
CA GLY A 14 12.16 2.81 -2.49
C GLY A 14 11.01 2.38 -3.41
N SER A 15 10.64 3.24 -4.37
CA SER A 15 9.57 2.95 -5.34
C SER A 15 9.90 1.77 -6.25
N ALA A 16 11.16 1.64 -6.68
CA ALA A 16 11.61 0.50 -7.46
C ALA A 16 11.46 -0.81 -6.68
N LEU A 17 11.92 -0.83 -5.42
CA LEU A 17 11.76 -1.97 -4.53
C LEU A 17 10.28 -2.29 -4.26
N GLY A 18 9.49 -1.27 -3.93
CA GLY A 18 8.06 -1.42 -3.69
C GLY A 18 7.30 -1.96 -4.91
N GLY A 19 7.61 -1.46 -6.09
CA GLY A 19 7.02 -1.94 -7.35
C GLY A 19 7.34 -3.40 -7.65
N VAL A 20 8.58 -3.83 -7.42
CA VAL A 20 9.00 -5.24 -7.59
C VAL A 20 8.31 -6.12 -6.56
N LEU A 21 8.25 -5.71 -5.29
CA LEU A 21 7.54 -6.45 -4.24
C LEU A 21 6.04 -6.58 -4.56
N ARG A 22 5.42 -5.52 -5.07
CA ARG A 22 4.03 -5.56 -5.55
C ARG A 22 3.85 -6.60 -6.64
N TYR A 23 4.71 -6.58 -7.66
CA TYR A 23 4.68 -7.55 -8.76
C TYR A 23 4.73 -8.99 -8.25
N TRP A 24 5.64 -9.30 -7.34
CA TRP A 24 5.76 -10.64 -6.79
C TRP A 24 4.58 -11.02 -5.88
N CYS A 25 4.22 -10.14 -4.95
CA CYS A 25 3.13 -10.39 -4.00
C CYS A 25 1.78 -10.57 -4.72
N SER A 26 1.42 -9.64 -5.61
CA SER A 26 0.17 -9.74 -6.36
C SER A 26 0.15 -10.95 -7.30
N GLY A 27 1.29 -11.29 -7.90
CA GLY A 27 1.43 -12.50 -8.73
C GLY A 27 1.26 -13.80 -7.96
N LEU A 28 1.84 -13.90 -6.75
CA LEU A 28 1.66 -15.06 -5.88
C LEU A 28 0.19 -15.24 -5.45
N VAL A 29 -0.47 -14.13 -5.09
CA VAL A 29 -1.88 -14.16 -4.71
C VAL A 29 -2.76 -14.57 -5.91
N ALA A 30 -2.48 -14.02 -7.10
CA ALA A 30 -3.21 -14.38 -8.31
C ALA A 30 -3.07 -15.87 -8.67
N ARG A 31 -1.88 -16.44 -8.47
CA ARG A 31 -1.66 -17.88 -8.66
C ARG A 31 -2.45 -18.74 -7.67
N ALA A 32 -2.59 -18.27 -6.43
CA ALA A 32 -3.30 -18.98 -5.37
C ALA A 32 -4.83 -18.87 -5.49
N PHE A 33 -5.37 -17.71 -5.85
CA PHE A 33 -6.81 -17.40 -5.83
C PHE A 33 -7.41 -17.16 -7.22
N GLY A 34 -6.61 -17.16 -8.28
CA GLY A 34 -7.04 -16.85 -9.64
C GLY A 34 -7.08 -15.35 -9.95
N GLU A 35 -7.42 -15.03 -11.20
CA GLU A 35 -7.42 -13.67 -11.73
C GLU A 35 -8.82 -13.14 -12.07
N THR A 36 -9.88 -13.93 -11.81
CA THR A 36 -11.28 -13.54 -12.06
C THR A 36 -11.73 -12.37 -11.20
N PHE A 37 -11.17 -12.26 -9.99
CA PHE A 37 -11.36 -11.15 -9.07
C PHE A 37 -9.99 -10.63 -8.64
N PRO A 38 -9.80 -9.30 -8.45
CA PRO A 38 -8.47 -8.70 -8.25
C PRO A 38 -7.91 -8.89 -6.83
N TRP A 39 -7.82 -10.12 -6.35
CA TRP A 39 -7.31 -10.45 -5.02
C TRP A 39 -5.88 -9.95 -4.78
N GLY A 40 -5.01 -10.02 -5.79
CA GLY A 40 -3.63 -9.56 -5.67
C GLY A 40 -3.53 -8.08 -5.36
N THR A 41 -4.29 -7.25 -6.06
CA THR A 41 -4.34 -5.80 -5.84
C THR A 41 -4.94 -5.46 -4.47
N ILE A 42 -6.00 -6.17 -4.06
CA ILE A 42 -6.59 -5.98 -2.74
C ILE A 42 -5.56 -6.28 -1.65
N VAL A 43 -4.86 -7.39 -1.74
CA VAL A 43 -3.86 -7.80 -0.73
C VAL A 43 -2.74 -6.77 -0.62
N VAL A 44 -2.15 -6.33 -1.72
CA VAL A 44 -1.04 -5.35 -1.65
C VAL A 44 -1.51 -4.00 -1.11
N ASN A 45 -2.72 -3.57 -1.45
CA ASN A 45 -3.26 -2.31 -0.96
C ASN A 45 -3.63 -2.38 0.53
N VAL A 46 -4.21 -3.48 1.00
CA VAL A 46 -4.56 -3.69 2.41
C VAL A 46 -3.30 -3.82 3.27
N VAL A 47 -2.35 -4.64 2.84
CA VAL A 47 -1.06 -4.82 3.55
C VAL A 47 -0.29 -3.50 3.59
N GLY A 48 -0.21 -2.79 2.46
CA GLY A 48 0.44 -1.48 2.40
C GLY A 48 -0.25 -0.44 3.30
N SER A 49 -1.57 -0.43 3.36
CA SER A 49 -2.34 0.45 4.24
C SER A 49 -2.08 0.16 5.72
N LEU A 50 -2.03 -1.11 6.11
CA LEU A 50 -1.67 -1.52 7.46
C LEU A 50 -0.25 -1.07 7.80
N LEU A 51 0.71 -1.33 6.93
CA LEU A 51 2.11 -0.99 7.15
C LEU A 51 2.35 0.52 7.20
N ILE A 52 1.66 1.32 6.37
CA ILE A 52 1.83 2.77 6.41
C ILE A 52 1.23 3.37 7.68
N GLY A 53 0.08 2.87 8.14
CA GLY A 53 -0.51 3.29 9.42
C GLY A 53 0.40 2.95 10.61
N LEU A 54 0.96 1.75 10.61
CA LEU A 54 1.92 1.30 11.62
C LEU A 54 3.19 2.17 11.61
N PHE A 55 3.84 2.29 10.48
CA PHE A 55 5.11 3.00 10.35
C PHE A 55 4.96 4.51 10.58
N ALA A 56 3.92 5.14 10.04
CA ALA A 56 3.68 6.57 10.21
C ALA A 56 3.53 6.94 11.69
N THR A 57 2.84 6.10 12.46
CA THR A 57 2.61 6.33 13.89
C THR A 57 3.85 6.00 14.72
N LEU A 58 4.55 4.90 14.43
CA LEU A 58 5.80 4.56 15.12
C LEU A 58 6.91 5.57 14.89
N SER A 59 6.99 6.18 13.70
CA SER A 59 7.99 7.17 13.31
C SER A 59 7.51 8.62 13.45
N GLY A 60 6.36 8.84 14.05
CA GLY A 60 5.82 10.16 14.35
C GLY A 60 6.53 10.85 15.52
N PRO A 61 6.13 12.10 15.87
CA PRO A 61 6.78 12.87 16.94
C PRO A 61 6.82 12.14 18.30
N ASP A 62 5.74 11.42 18.63
CA ASP A 62 5.61 10.68 19.88
C ASP A 62 5.91 9.17 19.71
N GLY A 63 6.45 8.80 18.55
CA GLY A 63 6.75 7.40 18.22
C GLY A 63 8.07 6.93 18.82
N ARG A 64 8.16 5.61 19.04
CA ARG A 64 9.39 4.98 19.55
C ARG A 64 10.46 4.77 18.49
N LEU A 65 10.09 4.89 17.20
CA LEU A 65 11.02 4.69 16.10
C LEU A 65 11.58 6.04 15.63
N PHE A 66 12.83 6.31 16.03
CA PHE A 66 13.52 7.55 15.63
C PHE A 66 14.17 7.37 14.26
N VAL A 67 13.54 7.93 13.23
CA VAL A 67 14.03 7.94 11.85
C VAL A 67 14.13 9.34 11.31
N GLY A 68 15.17 9.62 10.54
CA GLY A 68 15.30 10.89 9.84
C GLY A 68 14.27 11.04 8.72
N THR A 69 14.06 12.28 8.28
CA THR A 69 13.10 12.61 7.22
C THR A 69 13.36 11.82 5.94
N MET A 70 14.61 11.63 5.56
CA MET A 70 14.99 10.89 4.35
C MET A 70 14.55 9.41 4.42
N ALA A 71 14.83 8.73 5.54
CA ALA A 71 14.42 7.36 5.75
C ALA A 71 12.89 7.23 5.82
N ARG A 72 12.22 8.19 6.43
CA ARG A 72 10.76 8.22 6.51
C ARG A 72 10.13 8.35 5.12
N GLN A 73 10.64 9.24 4.28
CA GLN A 73 10.16 9.40 2.90
C GLN A 73 10.49 8.18 2.03
N PHE A 74 11.67 7.59 2.21
CA PHE A 74 12.02 6.33 1.53
C PHE A 74 10.98 5.23 1.80
N VAL A 75 10.57 5.04 3.05
CA VAL A 75 9.60 4.00 3.40
C VAL A 75 8.19 4.38 2.95
N MET A 76 7.72 5.57 3.32
CA MET A 76 6.30 5.92 3.12
C MET A 76 5.99 6.24 1.66
N LEU A 77 6.74 7.14 1.07
CA LEU A 77 6.50 7.60 -0.30
C LEU A 77 7.13 6.67 -1.34
N GLY A 78 8.33 6.17 -1.06
CA GLY A 78 9.03 5.24 -1.93
C GLY A 78 8.48 3.82 -1.83
N LEU A 79 8.87 3.08 -0.80
CA LEU A 79 8.60 1.65 -0.67
C LEU A 79 7.10 1.33 -0.64
N LEU A 80 6.35 1.92 0.29
CA LEU A 80 4.92 1.66 0.43
C LEU A 80 4.11 2.34 -0.69
N GLY A 81 4.51 3.53 -1.15
CA GLY A 81 3.91 4.16 -2.31
C GLY A 81 4.09 3.37 -3.60
N GLY A 82 5.24 2.73 -3.81
CA GLY A 82 5.48 1.83 -4.93
C GLY A 82 4.78 0.47 -4.78
N PHE A 83 4.61 0.00 -3.55
CA PHE A 83 3.97 -1.28 -3.26
C PHE A 83 2.45 -1.25 -3.46
N THR A 84 1.78 -0.16 -3.10
CA THR A 84 0.33 0.02 -3.26
C THR A 84 -0.02 0.59 -4.63
N THR A 85 -1.27 0.42 -5.07
CA THR A 85 -1.69 0.93 -6.38
C THR A 85 -3.18 1.23 -6.45
N PHE A 86 -3.53 2.48 -6.60
CA PHE A 86 -4.90 2.90 -6.88
C PHE A 86 -5.26 2.74 -8.37
N SER A 87 -4.30 2.94 -9.27
CA SER A 87 -4.53 2.84 -10.72
C SER A 87 -4.88 1.42 -11.18
N SER A 88 -4.22 0.40 -10.62
CA SER A 88 -4.57 -1.00 -10.91
C SER A 88 -5.96 -1.35 -10.39
N PHE A 89 -6.31 -0.91 -9.19
CA PHE A 89 -7.66 -1.02 -8.65
C PHE A 89 -8.71 -0.39 -9.58
N SER A 90 -8.44 0.82 -10.07
CA SER A 90 -9.34 1.55 -10.96
C SER A 90 -9.53 0.82 -12.30
N LEU A 91 -8.44 0.35 -12.92
CA LEU A 91 -8.49 -0.37 -14.18
C LEU A 91 -9.22 -1.71 -14.04
N GLN A 92 -8.93 -2.46 -13.00
CA GLN A 92 -9.58 -3.77 -12.76
C GLN A 92 -11.08 -3.62 -12.49
N THR A 93 -11.47 -2.57 -11.77
CA THR A 93 -12.89 -2.24 -11.56
C THR A 93 -13.59 -1.90 -12.87
N LEU A 94 -12.95 -1.10 -13.73
CA LEU A 94 -13.46 -0.80 -15.06
C LEU A 94 -13.63 -2.06 -15.90
N ASN A 95 -12.63 -2.94 -15.90
CA ASN A 95 -12.69 -4.21 -16.64
C ASN A 95 -13.84 -5.09 -16.18
N LEU A 96 -14.09 -5.22 -14.88
CA LEU A 96 -15.23 -5.94 -14.32
C LEU A 96 -16.56 -5.35 -14.82
N ALA A 97 -16.69 -4.03 -14.80
CA ALA A 97 -17.89 -3.34 -15.28
C ALA A 97 -18.10 -3.54 -16.79
N GLN A 98 -17.04 -3.44 -17.59
CA GLN A 98 -17.12 -3.64 -19.06
C GLN A 98 -17.48 -5.09 -19.42
N ASN A 99 -17.12 -6.06 -18.59
CA ASN A 99 -17.50 -7.46 -18.77
C ASN A 99 -18.92 -7.77 -18.25
N GLY A 100 -19.66 -6.75 -17.79
CA GLY A 100 -20.99 -6.92 -17.22
C GLY A 100 -21.01 -7.46 -15.78
N GLU A 101 -19.87 -7.58 -15.14
CA GLU A 101 -19.73 -8.10 -13.77
C GLU A 101 -19.89 -6.98 -12.73
N TRP A 102 -21.05 -6.35 -12.74
CA TRP A 102 -21.35 -5.17 -11.93
C TRP A 102 -21.28 -5.40 -10.42
N VAL A 103 -21.72 -6.58 -9.96
CA VAL A 103 -21.65 -6.96 -8.54
C VAL A 103 -20.21 -7.10 -8.09
N GLN A 104 -19.36 -7.71 -8.89
CA GLN A 104 -17.94 -7.84 -8.61
C GLN A 104 -17.23 -6.46 -8.65
N ALA A 105 -17.58 -5.61 -9.60
CA ALA A 105 -17.07 -4.24 -9.66
C ALA A 105 -17.41 -3.46 -8.38
N ALA A 106 -18.68 -3.50 -7.96
CA ALA A 106 -19.13 -2.86 -6.72
C ALA A 106 -18.45 -3.46 -5.47
N THR A 107 -18.31 -4.77 -5.41
CA THR A 107 -17.61 -5.48 -4.33
C THR A 107 -16.14 -5.07 -4.26
N ASN A 108 -15.46 -4.93 -5.41
CA ASN A 108 -14.09 -4.47 -5.44
C ASN A 108 -13.96 -3.02 -4.92
N ILE A 109 -14.87 -2.13 -5.32
CA ILE A 109 -14.86 -0.73 -4.85
C ILE A 109 -15.05 -0.69 -3.33
N VAL A 110 -16.16 -1.22 -2.85
CA VAL A 110 -16.54 -1.13 -1.43
C VAL A 110 -15.57 -1.93 -0.56
N GLY A 111 -15.27 -3.15 -0.95
CA GLY A 111 -14.37 -4.02 -0.20
C GLY A 111 -12.95 -3.47 -0.10
N SER A 112 -12.38 -3.00 -1.20
CA SER A 112 -11.03 -2.42 -1.21
C SER A 112 -10.94 -1.18 -0.33
N VAL A 113 -11.89 -0.25 -0.45
CA VAL A 113 -11.88 0.99 0.34
C VAL A 113 -12.02 0.68 1.83
N LEU A 114 -13.01 -0.13 2.20
CA LEU A 114 -13.25 -0.46 3.61
C LEU A 114 -12.08 -1.23 4.22
N LEU A 115 -11.56 -2.24 3.53
CA LEU A 115 -10.42 -3.03 4.03
C LEU A 115 -9.14 -2.21 4.15
N CYS A 116 -8.87 -1.29 3.23
CA CYS A 116 -7.71 -0.42 3.31
C CYS A 116 -7.84 0.58 4.47
N LEU A 117 -9.00 1.18 4.67
CA LEU A 117 -9.25 2.08 5.80
C LEU A 117 -9.17 1.35 7.14
N MET A 118 -9.72 0.15 7.22
CA MET A 118 -9.56 -0.71 8.40
C MET A 118 -8.09 -1.09 8.63
N GLY A 119 -7.38 -1.40 7.55
CA GLY A 119 -5.95 -1.74 7.60
C GLY A 119 -5.10 -0.60 8.17
N VAL A 120 -5.26 0.61 7.66
CA VAL A 120 -4.49 1.77 8.15
C VAL A 120 -4.84 2.11 9.60
N TRP A 121 -6.13 2.01 9.97
CA TRP A 121 -6.55 2.21 11.35
C TRP A 121 -5.96 1.15 12.29
N LEU A 122 -5.98 -0.11 11.89
CA LEU A 122 -5.39 -1.21 12.66
C LEU A 122 -3.88 -1.03 12.85
N GLY A 123 -3.17 -0.66 11.78
CA GLY A 123 -1.73 -0.35 11.85
C GLY A 123 -1.44 0.78 12.83
N HIS A 124 -2.23 1.85 12.77
CA HIS A 124 -2.16 2.96 13.73
C HIS A 124 -2.41 2.48 15.17
N ALA A 125 -3.49 1.74 15.41
CA ALA A 125 -3.83 1.24 16.74
C ALA A 125 -2.74 0.35 17.34
N LEU A 126 -2.15 -0.54 16.52
CA LEU A 126 -1.01 -1.37 16.92
C LEU A 126 0.20 -0.51 17.30
N ALA A 127 0.53 0.50 16.50
CA ALA A 127 1.63 1.40 16.81
C ALA A 127 1.40 2.19 18.11
N VAL A 128 0.18 2.67 18.35
CA VAL A 128 -0.18 3.33 19.61
C VAL A 128 0.02 2.39 20.79
N ALA A 129 -0.37 1.13 20.65
CA ALA A 129 -0.15 0.14 21.70
C ALA A 129 1.35 -0.12 21.96
N ILE A 130 2.18 -0.13 20.91
CA ILE A 130 3.65 -0.30 21.02
C ILE A 130 4.29 0.95 21.65
N ASN A 131 3.79 2.13 21.35
CA ASN A 131 4.33 3.41 21.86
C ASN A 131 4.04 3.64 23.35
N ARG A 132 3.08 2.93 23.94
CA ARG A 132 2.79 2.96 25.38
C ARG A 132 3.88 2.23 26.19
#